data_6ef3047e77f75aa6c667410fa51e147d
#
_entry.id   6ef3047e77f75aa6c667410fa51e147d
#
_cell.length_a   1.000
_cell.length_b   1.000
_cell.length_c   1.000
_cell.angle_alpha   90.00
_cell.angle_beta   90.00
_cell.angle_gamma   90.00
#
_symmetry.space_group_name_H-M   'P 1'
#
loop_
_entity.id
_entity.type
_entity.pdbx_description
1 polymer ?
#
loop_
_entity_poly.entity_id
_entity_poly.type
_entity_poly.pdbx_seq_one_letter_code
_entity_poly.pdbx_strand_id
1 'polypeptide(L)'
;MSDALLEVRGLRGGYGAVEVLRGIDLEVRAGEIVALLGSNGAGKSTLNNTLCGLLPGFSGSIAFDGADLTRLRTPRIVEQGLVQVPEGRRIFPNLSVLENLELGAYRRGRERRAANLARVHSIFPRLAERGEQRAGTLSGGEQQMLAIGRALMAEPKLLILDEPSLGLSPLLVDELFALIGRLNRDGLSIFLVEQNVAQSLEIAQRAYVMENGAIVFDGTPAELLRNPELKRAYLGI
;
A
#
# COMPACT_ATOMS: atom_id res chain seq x y z
N MET A 1 12.27 -17.26 -15.32
CA MET A 1 11.99 -15.83 -15.14
C MET A 1 11.09 -15.76 -13.91
N SER A 2 11.36 -14.85 -12.97
CA SER A 2 10.56 -14.73 -11.74
C SER A 2 9.13 -14.30 -12.12
N ASP A 3 8.11 -14.99 -11.57
CA ASP A 3 6.68 -14.62 -11.71
C ASP A 3 6.30 -13.42 -10.79
N ALA A 4 7.31 -12.76 -10.21
CA ALA A 4 7.10 -11.66 -9.28
C ALA A 4 6.74 -10.37 -10.05
N LEU A 5 5.66 -9.71 -9.62
CA LEU A 5 5.28 -8.37 -10.07
C LEU A 5 6.22 -7.31 -9.44
N LEU A 6 6.53 -7.45 -8.15
CA LEU A 6 7.54 -6.66 -7.44
C LEU A 6 8.60 -7.60 -6.88
N GLU A 7 9.86 -7.28 -7.12
CA GLU A 7 11.01 -7.99 -6.56
C GLU A 7 12.00 -7.00 -5.96
N VAL A 8 12.37 -7.21 -4.70
CA VAL A 8 13.33 -6.38 -3.95
C VAL A 8 14.45 -7.31 -3.49
N ARG A 9 15.69 -6.93 -3.75
CA ARG A 9 16.88 -7.72 -3.40
C ARG A 9 17.92 -6.90 -2.69
N GLY A 10 18.31 -7.34 -1.49
CA GLY A 10 19.38 -6.78 -0.68
C GLY A 10 19.23 -5.28 -0.40
N LEU A 11 17.99 -4.78 -0.28
CA LEU A 11 17.73 -3.36 -0.17
C LEU A 11 18.24 -2.81 1.15
N ARG A 12 19.18 -1.84 1.08
CA ARG A 12 19.74 -1.12 2.24
C ARG A 12 19.60 0.37 2.03
N GLY A 13 19.22 1.09 3.07
CA GLY A 13 19.05 2.54 2.98
C GLY A 13 18.55 3.14 4.28
N GLY A 14 18.41 4.47 4.28
CA GLY A 14 17.96 5.19 5.47
C GLY A 14 18.05 6.70 5.30
N TYR A 15 18.25 7.41 6.39
CA TYR A 15 18.25 8.87 6.43
C TYR A 15 19.62 9.39 6.84
N GLY A 16 20.32 10.05 5.91
CA GLY A 16 21.67 10.54 6.14
C GLY A 16 22.63 9.40 6.51
N ALA A 17 23.24 9.44 7.68
CA ALA A 17 24.14 8.40 8.19
C ALA A 17 23.42 7.24 8.91
N VAL A 18 22.09 7.32 9.09
CA VAL A 18 21.34 6.30 9.83
C VAL A 18 20.80 5.26 8.86
N GLU A 19 21.33 4.04 8.90
CA GLU A 19 20.80 2.90 8.15
C GLU A 19 19.53 2.37 8.83
N VAL A 20 18.41 2.37 8.10
CA VAL A 20 17.12 1.87 8.57
C VAL A 20 16.80 0.53 7.93
N LEU A 21 17.02 0.38 6.61
CA LEU A 21 16.82 -0.87 5.88
C LEU A 21 18.14 -1.64 5.81
N ARG A 22 18.12 -2.92 6.21
CA ARG A 22 19.32 -3.72 6.45
C ARG A 22 19.33 -5.00 5.61
N GLY A 23 19.22 -4.86 4.28
CA GLY A 23 19.24 -5.99 3.36
C GLY A 23 17.89 -6.66 3.26
N ILE A 24 16.88 -5.90 2.84
CA ILE A 24 15.51 -6.40 2.64
C ILE A 24 15.45 -7.17 1.33
N ASP A 25 14.93 -8.40 1.44
CA ASP A 25 14.50 -9.23 0.33
C ASP A 25 13.00 -9.49 0.45
N LEU A 26 12.24 -9.18 -0.58
CA LEU A 26 10.81 -9.48 -0.64
C LEU A 26 10.32 -9.56 -2.09
N GLU A 27 9.20 -10.23 -2.28
CA GLU A 27 8.50 -10.31 -3.56
C GLU A 27 6.98 -10.18 -3.38
N VAL A 28 6.31 -9.66 -4.41
CA VAL A 28 4.85 -9.65 -4.55
C VAL A 28 4.52 -10.21 -5.92
N ARG A 29 3.65 -11.20 -6.01
CA ARG A 29 3.19 -11.76 -7.28
C ARG A 29 1.95 -11.03 -7.78
N ALA A 30 1.68 -11.16 -9.08
CA ALA A 30 0.48 -10.59 -9.66
C ALA A 30 -0.79 -11.22 -9.02
N GLY A 31 -1.74 -10.37 -8.62
CA GLY A 31 -3.00 -10.77 -7.98
C GLY A 31 -2.86 -11.23 -6.53
N GLU A 32 -1.70 -11.03 -5.88
CA GLU A 32 -1.45 -11.41 -4.50
C GLU A 32 -1.72 -10.23 -3.53
N ILE A 33 -2.27 -10.52 -2.34
CA ILE A 33 -2.17 -9.63 -1.19
C ILE A 33 -0.99 -10.11 -0.35
N VAL A 34 0.01 -9.27 -0.22
CA VAL A 34 1.17 -9.49 0.66
C VAL A 34 1.09 -8.54 1.84
N ALA A 35 1.09 -9.06 3.05
CA ALA A 35 1.13 -8.26 4.27
C ALA A 35 2.58 -8.03 4.73
N LEU A 36 2.94 -6.77 5.02
CA LEU A 36 4.15 -6.42 5.75
C LEU A 36 3.76 -5.99 7.16
N LEU A 37 4.12 -6.80 8.13
CA LEU A 37 3.81 -6.64 9.53
C LEU A 37 5.08 -6.18 10.30
N GLY A 38 4.89 -5.47 11.40
CA GLY A 38 6.00 -5.04 12.25
C GLY A 38 5.58 -3.90 13.17
N SER A 39 6.30 -3.74 14.26
CA SER A 39 6.10 -2.67 15.22
C SER A 39 6.39 -1.28 14.62
N ASN A 40 5.97 -0.24 15.34
CA ASN A 40 6.35 1.14 15.01
C ASN A 40 7.88 1.28 15.05
N GLY A 41 8.44 1.95 14.04
CA GLY A 41 9.88 2.12 13.93
C GLY A 41 10.64 0.92 13.32
N ALA A 42 9.96 -0.18 12.94
CA ALA A 42 10.60 -1.32 12.28
C ALA A 42 11.22 -0.98 10.91
N GLY A 43 10.81 0.13 10.28
CA GLY A 43 11.32 0.56 8.97
C GLY A 43 10.31 0.43 7.82
N LYS A 44 9.05 0.06 8.10
CA LYS A 44 7.98 -0.17 7.09
C LYS A 44 7.78 1.03 6.17
N SER A 45 7.55 2.22 6.74
CA SER A 45 7.34 3.44 5.93
C SER A 45 8.62 3.87 5.19
N THR A 46 9.81 3.56 5.72
CA THR A 46 11.08 3.78 5.02
C THR A 46 11.16 2.88 3.78
N LEU A 47 10.78 1.61 3.90
CA LEU A 47 10.68 0.69 2.78
C LEU A 47 9.71 1.20 1.73
N ASN A 48 8.47 1.55 2.11
CA ASN A 48 7.46 2.09 1.20
C ASN A 48 7.96 3.34 0.46
N ASN A 49 8.57 4.28 1.18
CA ASN A 49 9.11 5.51 0.60
C ASN A 49 10.27 5.21 -0.39
N THR A 50 11.08 4.18 -0.11
CA THR A 50 12.14 3.75 -1.02
C THR A 50 11.57 3.12 -2.28
N LEU A 51 10.58 2.20 -2.15
CA LEU A 51 9.89 1.56 -3.28
C LEU A 51 9.22 2.59 -4.20
N CYS A 52 8.68 3.66 -3.62
CA CYS A 52 8.00 4.73 -4.36
C CYS A 52 8.94 5.84 -4.87
N GLY A 53 10.26 5.71 -4.67
CA GLY A 53 11.25 6.71 -5.11
C GLY A 53 11.18 8.04 -4.36
N LEU A 54 10.59 8.06 -3.16
CA LEU A 54 10.53 9.22 -2.27
C LEU A 54 11.79 9.34 -1.42
N LEU A 55 12.47 8.23 -1.16
CA LEU A 55 13.74 8.17 -0.43
C LEU A 55 14.83 7.67 -1.37
N PRO A 56 15.72 8.55 -1.86
CA PRO A 56 16.86 8.17 -2.68
C PRO A 56 18.05 7.69 -1.83
N GLY A 57 19.11 7.17 -2.51
CA GLY A 57 20.38 6.88 -1.83
C GLY A 57 20.41 5.51 -1.16
N PHE A 58 19.73 4.54 -1.70
CA PHE A 58 19.76 3.14 -1.26
C PHE A 58 20.71 2.28 -2.11
N SER A 59 21.07 1.10 -1.61
CA SER A 59 21.74 0.02 -2.35
C SER A 59 20.83 -1.21 -2.44
N GLY A 60 21.18 -2.16 -3.30
CA GLY A 60 20.31 -3.27 -3.67
C GLY A 60 19.56 -2.98 -4.96
N SER A 61 18.52 -3.75 -5.27
CA SER A 61 17.72 -3.59 -6.49
C SER A 61 16.23 -3.68 -6.22
N ILE A 62 15.46 -2.95 -7.04
CA ILE A 62 13.99 -2.98 -7.06
C ILE A 62 13.58 -3.20 -8.51
N ALA A 63 12.94 -4.32 -8.80
CA ALA A 63 12.33 -4.62 -10.10
C ALA A 63 10.81 -4.68 -9.96
N PHE A 64 10.10 -4.09 -10.92
CA PHE A 64 8.64 -4.08 -10.96
C PHE A 64 8.14 -4.32 -12.39
N ASP A 65 7.32 -5.35 -12.57
CA ASP A 65 6.78 -5.77 -13.86
C ASP A 65 7.87 -5.89 -14.95
N GLY A 66 9.02 -6.45 -14.57
CA GLY A 66 10.19 -6.62 -15.44
C GLY A 66 11.04 -5.36 -15.65
N ALA A 67 10.63 -4.19 -15.13
CA ALA A 67 11.38 -2.95 -15.23
C ALA A 67 12.22 -2.69 -13.96
N ASP A 68 13.45 -2.22 -14.12
CA ASP A 68 14.31 -1.77 -13.02
C ASP A 68 13.83 -0.38 -12.53
N LEU A 69 13.36 -0.32 -11.28
CA LEU A 69 12.95 0.92 -10.62
C LEU A 69 14.06 1.61 -9.83
N THR A 70 15.22 0.97 -9.66
CA THR A 70 16.29 1.35 -8.73
C THR A 70 16.71 2.83 -8.86
N ARG A 71 16.63 3.39 -10.06
CA ARG A 71 17.01 4.79 -10.34
C ARG A 71 15.85 5.67 -10.82
N LEU A 72 14.64 5.15 -10.80
CA LEU A 72 13.49 5.92 -11.26
C LEU A 72 13.00 6.90 -10.17
N ARG A 73 12.54 8.06 -10.62
CA ARG A 73 11.86 9.04 -9.78
C ARG A 73 10.38 8.66 -9.63
N THR A 74 9.75 9.04 -8.53
CA THR A 74 8.34 8.79 -8.19
C THR A 74 7.37 8.93 -9.38
N PRO A 75 7.40 9.99 -10.21
CA PRO A 75 6.45 10.10 -11.32
C PRO A 75 6.57 8.96 -12.34
N ARG A 76 7.79 8.46 -12.58
CA ARG A 76 8.02 7.33 -13.49
C ARG A 76 7.61 6.00 -12.88
N ILE A 77 7.80 5.83 -11.57
CA ILE A 77 7.33 4.65 -10.83
C ILE A 77 5.80 4.55 -10.90
N VAL A 78 5.09 5.67 -10.70
CA VAL A 78 3.61 5.71 -10.85
C VAL A 78 3.19 5.37 -12.29
N GLU A 79 3.90 5.84 -13.30
CA GLU A 79 3.64 5.50 -14.71
C GLU A 79 3.80 3.98 -15.00
N GLN A 80 4.67 3.27 -14.26
CA GLN A 80 4.77 1.79 -14.34
C GLN A 80 3.56 1.10 -13.69
N GLY A 81 2.84 1.76 -12.78
CA GLY A 81 1.65 1.23 -12.12
C GLY A 81 1.87 0.83 -10.66
N LEU A 82 2.99 1.20 -10.04
CA LEU A 82 3.18 1.08 -8.61
C LEU A 82 2.69 2.37 -7.94
N VAL A 83 1.62 2.28 -7.15
CA VAL A 83 0.95 3.43 -6.55
C VAL A 83 0.81 3.21 -5.05
N GLN A 84 1.07 4.26 -4.26
CA GLN A 84 0.96 4.22 -2.81
C GLN A 84 -0.19 5.09 -2.30
N VAL A 85 -0.93 4.56 -1.34
CA VAL A 85 -1.73 5.35 -0.38
C VAL A 85 -0.91 5.44 0.90
N PRO A 86 -0.28 6.59 1.19
CA PRO A 86 0.58 6.73 2.35
C PRO A 86 -0.24 6.86 3.64
N GLU A 87 0.41 6.62 4.77
CA GLU A 87 -0.13 6.88 6.10
C GLU A 87 -0.67 8.31 6.22
N GLY A 88 -1.74 8.49 6.97
CA GLY A 88 -2.38 9.80 7.21
C GLY A 88 -3.19 10.31 6.02
N ARG A 89 -3.60 9.41 5.10
CA ARG A 89 -4.52 9.67 3.97
C ARG A 89 -3.98 10.62 2.92
N ARG A 90 -3.28 11.69 3.30
CA ARG A 90 -2.65 12.71 2.42
C ARG A 90 -3.58 13.21 1.31
N ILE A 91 -4.85 13.46 1.65
CA ILE A 91 -5.79 14.13 0.75
C ILE A 91 -5.45 15.62 0.61
N PHE A 92 -6.03 16.27 -0.40
CA PHE A 92 -5.97 17.73 -0.57
C PHE A 92 -7.24 18.35 0.07
N PRO A 93 -7.18 18.83 1.32
CA PRO A 93 -8.38 19.18 2.09
C PRO A 93 -9.16 20.36 1.53
N ASN A 94 -8.49 21.26 0.82
CA ASN A 94 -9.08 22.46 0.21
C ASN A 94 -9.72 22.21 -1.15
N LEU A 95 -9.41 21.08 -1.78
CA LEU A 95 -10.02 20.64 -3.04
C LEU A 95 -11.30 19.85 -2.76
N SER A 96 -12.18 19.78 -3.75
CA SER A 96 -13.36 18.94 -3.70
C SER A 96 -13.00 17.45 -3.74
N VAL A 97 -13.96 16.58 -3.46
CA VAL A 97 -13.82 15.13 -3.61
C VAL A 97 -13.49 14.80 -5.06
N LEU A 98 -14.22 15.36 -6.02
CA LEU A 98 -14.01 15.13 -7.45
C LEU A 98 -12.61 15.56 -7.89
N GLU A 99 -12.17 16.77 -7.53
CA GLU A 99 -10.82 17.26 -7.84
C GLU A 99 -9.74 16.38 -7.26
N ASN A 100 -9.90 15.87 -6.02
CA ASN A 100 -8.98 14.91 -5.43
C ASN A 100 -8.89 13.62 -6.27
N LEU A 101 -10.03 13.07 -6.72
CA LEU A 101 -10.05 11.88 -7.56
C LEU A 101 -9.37 12.13 -8.91
N GLU A 102 -9.68 13.24 -9.57
CA GLU A 102 -9.12 13.58 -10.88
C GLU A 102 -7.59 13.74 -10.85
N LEU A 103 -7.02 14.27 -9.76
CA LEU A 103 -5.57 14.34 -9.56
C LEU A 103 -4.92 12.94 -9.58
N GLY A 104 -5.63 11.90 -9.15
CA GLY A 104 -5.13 10.51 -9.20
C GLY A 104 -4.83 10.04 -10.63
N ALA A 105 -5.59 10.51 -11.62
CA ALA A 105 -5.40 10.16 -13.03
C ALA A 105 -4.36 11.03 -13.76
N TYR A 106 -3.66 11.94 -13.07
CA TYR A 106 -2.80 12.95 -13.73
C TYR A 106 -1.66 12.33 -14.56
N ARG A 107 -0.99 11.29 -14.07
CA ARG A 107 0.12 10.63 -14.76
C ARG A 107 -0.33 9.41 -15.54
N ARG A 108 -1.01 8.49 -14.86
CA ARG A 108 -1.51 7.23 -15.38
C ARG A 108 -3.04 7.24 -15.25
N GLY A 109 -3.75 6.64 -16.19
CA GLY A 109 -5.22 6.65 -16.20
C GLY A 109 -5.86 7.90 -16.83
N ARG A 110 -5.06 8.86 -17.32
CA ARG A 110 -5.56 10.11 -17.88
C ARG A 110 -6.51 9.91 -19.07
N GLU A 111 -6.16 9.01 -19.98
CA GLU A 111 -6.95 8.71 -21.18
C GLU A 111 -8.28 8.03 -20.84
N ARG A 112 -8.33 7.32 -19.72
CA ARG A 112 -9.50 6.58 -19.24
C ARG A 112 -10.16 7.24 -18.02
N ARG A 113 -9.88 8.53 -17.78
CA ARG A 113 -10.31 9.25 -16.57
C ARG A 113 -11.81 9.10 -16.28
N ALA A 114 -12.66 9.26 -17.29
CA ALA A 114 -14.13 9.14 -17.13
C ALA A 114 -14.55 7.71 -16.72
N ALA A 115 -13.97 6.69 -17.35
CA ALA A 115 -14.24 5.29 -17.00
C ALA A 115 -13.72 4.94 -15.59
N ASN A 116 -12.52 5.43 -15.25
CA ASN A 116 -11.94 5.23 -13.92
C ASN A 116 -12.76 5.91 -12.83
N LEU A 117 -13.25 7.13 -13.10
CA LEU A 117 -14.13 7.84 -12.19
C LEU A 117 -15.45 7.09 -11.97
N ALA A 118 -16.08 6.60 -13.04
CA ALA A 118 -17.29 5.78 -12.94
C ALA A 118 -17.04 4.50 -12.12
N ARG A 119 -15.90 3.82 -12.33
CA ARG A 119 -15.50 2.66 -11.53
C ARG A 119 -15.30 3.03 -10.05
N VAL A 120 -14.59 4.13 -9.76
CA VAL A 120 -14.37 4.58 -8.38
C VAL A 120 -15.70 4.94 -7.71
N HIS A 121 -16.63 5.60 -8.41
CA HIS A 121 -17.96 5.91 -7.90
C HIS A 121 -18.80 4.65 -7.64
N SER A 122 -18.64 3.59 -8.43
CA SER A 122 -19.32 2.31 -8.17
C SER A 122 -18.77 1.59 -6.94
N ILE A 123 -17.47 1.76 -6.65
CA ILE A 123 -16.82 1.20 -5.45
C ILE A 123 -17.19 2.04 -4.20
N PHE A 124 -17.24 3.36 -4.35
CA PHE A 124 -17.46 4.33 -3.28
C PHE A 124 -18.65 5.27 -3.61
N PRO A 125 -19.91 4.80 -3.53
CA PRO A 125 -21.07 5.63 -3.88
C PRO A 125 -21.16 6.94 -3.08
N ARG A 126 -20.70 6.94 -1.82
CA ARG A 126 -20.65 8.14 -0.98
C ARG A 126 -19.75 9.24 -1.54
N LEU A 127 -18.68 8.88 -2.25
CA LEU A 127 -17.83 9.87 -2.90
C LEU A 127 -18.51 10.49 -4.12
N ALA A 128 -19.33 9.71 -4.84
CA ALA A 128 -20.14 10.23 -5.95
C ALA A 128 -21.18 11.24 -5.46
N GLU A 129 -21.90 10.93 -4.36
CA GLU A 129 -22.89 11.82 -3.73
C GLU A 129 -22.30 13.16 -3.27
N ARG A 130 -21.01 13.18 -2.94
CA ARG A 130 -20.30 14.30 -2.32
C ARG A 130 -19.22 14.92 -3.21
N GLY A 131 -19.32 14.73 -4.53
CA GLY A 131 -18.30 15.15 -5.51
C GLY A 131 -17.83 16.61 -5.34
N GLU A 132 -18.76 17.53 -5.11
CA GLU A 132 -18.49 18.96 -4.95
C GLU A 132 -18.10 19.36 -3.50
N GLN A 133 -18.20 18.44 -2.53
CA GLN A 133 -17.88 18.73 -1.14
C GLN A 133 -16.36 18.87 -0.95
N ARG A 134 -15.91 19.81 -0.13
CA ARG A 134 -14.49 19.94 0.24
C ARG A 134 -14.02 18.70 0.99
N ALA A 135 -12.93 18.09 0.54
CA ALA A 135 -12.41 16.85 1.10
C ALA A 135 -12.05 16.94 2.59
N GLY A 136 -11.61 18.11 3.05
CA GLY A 136 -11.29 18.35 4.45
C GLY A 136 -12.49 18.26 5.41
N THR A 137 -13.73 18.33 4.89
CA THR A 137 -14.95 18.24 5.70
C THR A 137 -15.53 16.82 5.79
N LEU A 138 -14.92 15.86 5.11
CA LEU A 138 -15.29 14.45 5.19
C LEU A 138 -14.91 13.85 6.53
N SER A 139 -15.63 12.81 6.96
CA SER A 139 -15.24 11.99 8.10
C SER A 139 -13.90 11.26 7.82
N GLY A 140 -13.22 10.79 8.87
CA GLY A 140 -11.96 10.08 8.73
C GLY A 140 -12.03 8.86 7.81
N GLY A 141 -13.11 8.09 7.89
CA GLY A 141 -13.33 6.94 7.00
C GLY A 141 -13.57 7.36 5.55
N GLU A 142 -14.37 8.39 5.31
CA GLU A 142 -14.60 8.92 3.95
C GLU A 142 -13.31 9.48 3.34
N GLN A 143 -12.46 10.14 4.15
CA GLN A 143 -11.15 10.60 3.70
C GLN A 143 -10.23 9.42 3.32
N GLN A 144 -10.30 8.31 4.06
CA GLN A 144 -9.55 7.08 3.72
C GLN A 144 -10.05 6.49 2.41
N MET A 145 -11.39 6.40 2.22
CA MET A 145 -11.97 5.93 0.95
C MET A 145 -11.61 6.86 -0.22
N LEU A 146 -11.56 8.19 0.01
CA LEU A 146 -11.12 9.15 -1.00
C LEU A 146 -9.63 8.95 -1.37
N ALA A 147 -8.75 8.69 -0.40
CA ALA A 147 -7.34 8.43 -0.66
C ALA A 147 -7.14 7.16 -1.49
N ILE A 148 -7.87 6.08 -1.17
CA ILE A 148 -7.87 4.84 -1.96
C ILE A 148 -8.48 5.08 -3.35
N GLY A 149 -9.62 5.75 -3.43
CA GLY A 149 -10.27 6.10 -4.70
C GLY A 149 -9.34 6.89 -5.62
N ARG A 150 -8.64 7.89 -5.08
CA ARG A 150 -7.63 8.65 -5.81
C ARG A 150 -6.51 7.76 -6.35
N ALA A 151 -6.04 6.79 -5.57
CA ALA A 151 -5.01 5.86 -6.03
C ALA A 151 -5.54 4.94 -7.15
N LEU A 152 -6.79 4.48 -7.07
CA LEU A 152 -7.42 3.65 -8.10
C LEU A 152 -7.60 4.38 -9.43
N MET A 153 -7.74 5.72 -9.42
CA MET A 153 -7.77 6.54 -10.64
C MET A 153 -6.52 6.41 -11.49
N ALA A 154 -5.37 6.03 -10.89
CA ALA A 154 -4.11 5.78 -11.59
C ALA A 154 -4.03 4.39 -12.24
N GLU A 155 -5.06 3.55 -12.18
CA GLU A 155 -5.04 2.16 -12.68
C GLU A 155 -3.82 1.36 -12.19
N PRO A 156 -3.63 1.22 -10.86
CA PRO A 156 -2.46 0.55 -10.32
C PRO A 156 -2.40 -0.93 -10.74
N LYS A 157 -1.17 -1.43 -11.00
CA LYS A 157 -0.88 -2.87 -11.06
C LYS A 157 -0.59 -3.42 -9.67
N LEU A 158 0.07 -2.59 -8.84
CA LEU A 158 0.32 -2.85 -7.42
C LEU A 158 -0.08 -1.61 -6.61
N LEU A 159 -0.97 -1.81 -5.64
CA LEU A 159 -1.37 -0.79 -4.69
C LEU A 159 -0.69 -1.04 -3.34
N ILE A 160 0.16 -0.11 -2.92
CA ILE A 160 0.73 -0.10 -1.58
C ILE A 160 -0.23 0.67 -0.66
N LEU A 161 -0.68 0.03 0.41
CA LEU A 161 -1.51 0.64 1.46
C LEU A 161 -0.67 0.72 2.75
N ASP A 162 -0.35 1.93 3.20
CA ASP A 162 0.50 2.18 4.37
C ASP A 162 -0.38 2.55 5.58
N GLU A 163 -0.54 1.60 6.49
CA GLU A 163 -1.37 1.68 7.70
C GLU A 163 -2.79 2.23 7.44
N PRO A 164 -3.52 1.65 6.47
CA PRO A 164 -4.79 2.21 6.02
C PRO A 164 -5.88 2.14 7.10
N SER A 165 -5.76 1.27 8.11
CA SER A 165 -6.74 1.12 9.20
C SER A 165 -6.54 2.13 10.34
N LEU A 166 -5.40 2.84 10.37
CA LEU A 166 -5.04 3.71 11.50
C LEU A 166 -6.07 4.82 11.74
N GLY A 167 -6.58 4.89 12.97
CA GLY A 167 -7.54 5.91 13.40
C GLY A 167 -8.94 5.76 12.81
N LEU A 168 -9.29 4.57 12.34
CA LEU A 168 -10.65 4.20 11.98
C LEU A 168 -11.37 3.53 13.15
N SER A 169 -12.71 3.61 13.17
CA SER A 169 -13.52 2.82 14.09
C SER A 169 -13.50 1.33 13.71
N PRO A 170 -13.73 0.39 14.64
CA PRO A 170 -13.72 -1.04 14.34
C PRO A 170 -14.59 -1.42 13.13
N LEU A 171 -15.80 -0.88 13.04
CA LEU A 171 -16.70 -1.12 11.90
C LEU A 171 -16.07 -0.69 10.57
N LEU A 172 -15.44 0.49 10.53
CA LEU A 172 -14.79 0.99 9.32
C LEU A 172 -13.52 0.22 8.97
N VAL A 173 -12.85 -0.37 9.97
CA VAL A 173 -11.72 -1.27 9.74
C VAL A 173 -12.21 -2.53 9.05
N ASP A 174 -13.29 -3.16 9.52
CA ASP A 174 -13.88 -4.35 8.89
C ASP A 174 -14.33 -4.06 7.44
N GLU A 175 -14.99 -2.92 7.19
CA GLU A 175 -15.37 -2.48 5.85
C GLU A 175 -14.15 -2.27 4.94
N LEU A 176 -13.06 -1.69 5.47
CA LEU A 176 -11.82 -1.47 4.74
C LEU A 176 -11.16 -2.79 4.32
N PHE A 177 -11.03 -3.75 5.24
CA PHE A 177 -10.43 -5.05 4.93
C PHE A 177 -11.30 -5.86 3.95
N ALA A 178 -12.62 -5.79 4.08
CA ALA A 178 -13.54 -6.37 3.11
C ALA A 178 -13.37 -5.73 1.71
N LEU A 179 -13.19 -4.40 1.65
CA LEU A 179 -12.91 -3.68 0.41
C LEU A 179 -11.57 -4.13 -0.21
N ILE A 180 -10.49 -4.21 0.58
CA ILE A 180 -9.17 -4.66 0.12
C ILE A 180 -9.27 -6.06 -0.50
N GLY A 181 -9.95 -7.00 0.18
CA GLY A 181 -10.19 -8.34 -0.33
C GLY A 181 -11.02 -8.34 -1.63
N ARG A 182 -12.00 -7.44 -1.78
CA ARG A 182 -12.77 -7.29 -3.03
C ARG A 182 -11.92 -6.77 -4.17
N LEU A 183 -11.13 -5.71 -3.94
CA LEU A 183 -10.23 -5.16 -4.96
C LEU A 183 -9.22 -6.20 -5.45
N ASN A 184 -8.72 -7.04 -4.55
CA ASN A 184 -7.83 -8.13 -4.93
C ASN A 184 -8.53 -9.21 -5.76
N ARG A 185 -9.75 -9.62 -5.40
CA ARG A 185 -10.55 -10.56 -6.24
C ARG A 185 -10.84 -10.00 -7.62
N ASP A 186 -10.91 -8.68 -7.78
CA ASP A 186 -11.01 -7.99 -9.07
C ASP A 186 -9.67 -7.93 -9.82
N GLY A 187 -8.61 -8.58 -9.32
CA GLY A 187 -7.31 -8.73 -9.96
C GLY A 187 -6.24 -7.72 -9.54
N LEU A 188 -6.51 -6.84 -8.58
CA LEU A 188 -5.51 -5.89 -8.09
C LEU A 188 -4.51 -6.55 -7.13
N SER A 189 -3.20 -6.41 -7.41
CA SER A 189 -2.15 -6.81 -6.47
C SER A 189 -2.04 -5.77 -5.36
N ILE A 190 -1.86 -6.22 -4.11
CA ILE A 190 -1.85 -5.32 -2.94
C ILE A 190 -0.66 -5.64 -2.04
N PHE A 191 0.11 -4.62 -1.70
CA PHE A 191 1.11 -4.66 -0.65
C PHE A 191 0.57 -3.89 0.56
N LEU A 192 0.11 -4.63 1.56
CA LEU A 192 -0.57 -4.11 2.74
C LEU A 192 0.42 -4.00 3.90
N VAL A 193 0.71 -2.79 4.31
CA VAL A 193 1.58 -2.50 5.45
C VAL A 193 0.71 -2.12 6.63
N GLU A 194 0.76 -2.93 7.70
CA GLU A 194 -0.20 -2.80 8.81
C GLU A 194 0.40 -3.18 10.16
N GLN A 195 -0.24 -2.67 11.21
CA GLN A 195 -0.05 -3.12 12.59
C GLN A 195 -1.16 -4.07 13.05
N ASN A 196 -2.31 -4.04 12.39
CA ASN A 196 -3.43 -4.95 12.65
C ASN A 196 -3.13 -6.33 12.06
N VAL A 197 -2.40 -7.13 12.82
CA VAL A 197 -1.91 -8.43 12.37
C VAL A 197 -3.05 -9.39 12.07
N ALA A 198 -4.05 -9.48 12.96
CA ALA A 198 -5.14 -10.45 12.84
C ALA A 198 -5.89 -10.30 11.51
N GLN A 199 -6.41 -9.10 11.23
CA GLN A 199 -7.17 -8.85 10.00
C GLN A 199 -6.29 -8.90 8.74
N SER A 200 -5.02 -8.50 8.83
CA SER A 200 -4.09 -8.61 7.70
C SER A 200 -3.86 -10.07 7.30
N LEU A 201 -3.68 -10.96 8.28
CA LEU A 201 -3.47 -12.39 8.04
C LEU A 201 -4.72 -13.11 7.50
N GLU A 202 -5.93 -12.60 7.79
CA GLU A 202 -7.17 -13.16 7.26
C GLU A 202 -7.31 -13.01 5.75
N ILE A 203 -6.75 -11.94 5.18
CA ILE A 203 -6.91 -11.63 3.76
C ILE A 203 -5.64 -11.84 2.93
N ALA A 204 -4.46 -11.89 3.56
CA ALA A 204 -3.19 -12.03 2.86
C ALA A 204 -2.93 -13.48 2.43
N GLN A 205 -2.24 -13.67 1.29
CA GLN A 205 -1.72 -14.95 0.85
C GLN A 205 -0.29 -15.20 1.36
N ARG A 206 0.47 -14.11 1.61
CA ARG A 206 1.83 -14.11 2.14
C ARG A 206 1.99 -13.01 3.17
N ALA A 207 2.85 -13.26 4.17
CA ALA A 207 3.20 -12.28 5.17
C ALA A 207 4.72 -12.19 5.34
N TYR A 208 5.20 -10.97 5.44
CA TYR A 208 6.53 -10.62 5.91
C TYR A 208 6.42 -9.98 7.28
N VAL A 209 7.35 -10.33 8.19
CA VAL A 209 7.49 -9.62 9.47
C VAL A 209 8.81 -8.87 9.44
N MET A 210 8.74 -7.58 9.75
CA MET A 210 9.90 -6.69 9.75
C MET A 210 10.23 -6.20 11.16
N GLU A 211 11.48 -6.39 11.57
CA GLU A 211 12.02 -5.89 12.83
C GLU A 211 13.37 -5.21 12.61
N ASN A 212 13.57 -4.05 13.23
CA ASN A 212 14.83 -3.34 13.20
C ASN A 212 15.47 -3.21 11.79
N GLY A 213 14.63 -3.03 10.78
CA GLY A 213 15.08 -2.85 9.40
C GLY A 213 15.41 -4.13 8.64
N ALA A 214 15.10 -5.31 9.16
CA ALA A 214 15.30 -6.60 8.52
C ALA A 214 14.02 -7.43 8.46
N ILE A 215 13.87 -8.30 7.47
CA ILE A 215 12.81 -9.30 7.43
C ILE A 215 13.22 -10.46 8.34
N VAL A 216 12.40 -10.74 9.35
CA VAL A 216 12.60 -11.83 10.31
C VAL A 216 11.70 -13.03 10.05
N PHE A 217 10.69 -12.86 9.21
CA PHE A 217 9.80 -13.93 8.75
C PHE A 217 9.32 -13.64 7.33
N ASP A 218 9.26 -14.68 6.50
CA ASP A 218 8.65 -14.75 5.17
C ASP A 218 7.91 -16.09 5.06
N GLY A 219 6.61 -16.04 4.78
CA GLY A 219 5.81 -17.24 4.65
C GLY A 219 4.31 -16.96 4.54
N THR A 220 3.54 -18.01 4.64
CA THR A 220 2.07 -17.95 4.67
C THR A 220 1.56 -17.50 6.05
N PRO A 221 0.34 -16.91 6.12
CA PRO A 221 -0.32 -16.64 7.38
C PRO A 221 -0.40 -17.85 8.31
N ALA A 222 -0.65 -19.06 7.75
CA ALA A 222 -0.72 -20.28 8.53
C ALA A 222 0.63 -20.67 9.15
N GLU A 223 1.74 -20.45 8.45
CA GLU A 223 3.09 -20.70 8.98
C GLU A 223 3.44 -19.70 10.09
N LEU A 224 3.09 -18.40 9.91
CA LEU A 224 3.29 -17.40 10.94
C LEU A 224 2.53 -17.76 12.23
N LEU A 225 1.27 -18.16 12.11
CA LEU A 225 0.42 -18.54 13.24
C LEU A 225 0.88 -19.82 13.95
N ARG A 226 1.69 -20.67 13.30
CA ARG A 226 2.32 -21.87 13.92
C ARG A 226 3.59 -21.53 14.69
N ASN A 227 4.21 -20.37 14.46
CA ASN A 227 5.41 -19.96 15.18
C ASN A 227 5.03 -19.34 16.53
N PRO A 228 5.33 -19.99 17.69
CA PRO A 228 4.90 -19.53 19.00
C PRO A 228 5.50 -18.18 19.41
N GLU A 229 6.74 -17.90 18.95
CA GLU A 229 7.44 -16.65 19.28
C GLU A 229 6.79 -15.47 18.56
N LEU A 230 6.56 -15.60 17.23
CA LEU A 230 5.90 -14.58 16.44
C LEU A 230 4.44 -14.39 16.87
N LYS A 231 3.74 -15.46 17.16
CA LYS A 231 2.36 -15.42 17.66
C LYS A 231 2.27 -14.61 18.97
N ARG A 232 3.16 -14.89 19.92
CA ARG A 232 3.24 -14.15 21.18
C ARG A 232 3.62 -12.69 20.98
N ALA A 233 4.62 -12.42 20.13
CA ALA A 233 5.12 -11.07 19.89
C ALA A 233 4.10 -10.16 19.17
N TYR A 234 3.32 -10.71 18.24
CA TYR A 234 2.48 -9.92 17.33
C TYR A 234 0.96 -10.06 17.57
N LEU A 235 0.51 -11.15 18.18
CA LEU A 235 -0.91 -11.38 18.48
C LEU A 235 -1.21 -11.32 19.98
N GLY A 236 -0.20 -11.35 20.85
CA GLY A 236 -0.38 -11.30 22.30
C GLY A 236 -1.03 -12.54 22.92
N ILE A 237 -0.97 -13.69 22.22
CA ILE A 237 -1.61 -14.95 22.61
C ILE A 237 -0.65 -16.14 22.50
#